data_51a5ef68530be50c70b635b6144b0288
#
_entry.id   51a5ef68530be50c70b635b6144b0288
#
_cell.length_a   1.000
_cell.length_b   1.000
_cell.length_c   1.000
_cell.angle_alpha   90.00
_cell.angle_beta   90.00
_cell.angle_gamma   90.00
#
_symmetry.space_group_name_H-M   'P 1'
#
loop_
_entity.id
_entity.type
_entity.pdbx_description
1 polymer ?
#
loop_
_entity_poly.entity_id
_entity_poly.type
_entity_poly.pdbx_seq_one_letter_code
_entity_poly.pdbx_strand_id
1 'polypeptide(L)'
;MQGDPKVIEVLRFAVAQEAHLNAQYRSDWRTLKFAGLKKLAKVAHAFGDDAHCWLKKVQDRTLFLEGEIGYTPGAVIEVKTVTAVFQIELALETAIVRPYEQAIQTCTAAFDDTSRNLFEHLLKWHQKHVGWLEQQLRLIAALGSEAEYIAEKL
;
A
#
# COMPACT_ATOMS: atom_id res chain seq x y z
N MET A 1 -10.32 -24.08 8.71
CA MET A 1 -11.76 -23.73 8.79
C MET A 1 -12.20 -23.16 7.46
N GLN A 2 -13.12 -23.82 6.80
CA GLN A 2 -13.54 -23.39 5.46
C GLN A 2 -14.27 -22.04 5.51
N GLY A 3 -13.77 -21.08 4.76
CA GLY A 3 -14.33 -19.73 4.68
C GLY A 3 -15.33 -19.55 3.55
N ASP A 4 -16.04 -18.43 3.58
CA ASP A 4 -16.92 -18.04 2.47
C ASP A 4 -16.07 -17.76 1.23
N PRO A 5 -16.41 -18.32 0.06
CA PRO A 5 -15.64 -18.13 -1.17
C PRO A 5 -15.47 -16.66 -1.58
N LYS A 6 -16.47 -15.80 -1.32
CA LYS A 6 -16.40 -14.37 -1.63
C LYS A 6 -15.42 -13.64 -0.70
N VAL A 7 -15.35 -14.05 0.56
CA VAL A 7 -14.36 -13.51 1.51
C VAL A 7 -12.95 -13.93 1.10
N ILE A 8 -12.76 -15.20 0.74
CA ILE A 8 -11.48 -15.69 0.24
C ILE A 8 -11.05 -14.92 -1.02
N GLU A 9 -11.97 -14.62 -1.93
CA GLU A 9 -11.68 -13.84 -3.14
C GLU A 9 -11.14 -12.44 -2.82
N VAL A 10 -11.79 -11.70 -1.93
CA VAL A 10 -11.33 -10.35 -1.54
C VAL A 10 -10.01 -10.39 -0.76
N LEU A 11 -9.78 -11.42 0.05
CA LEU A 11 -8.50 -11.62 0.72
C LEU A 11 -7.38 -11.93 -0.28
N ARG A 12 -7.61 -12.76 -1.29
CA ARG A 12 -6.64 -13.05 -2.35
C ARG A 12 -6.32 -11.81 -3.17
N PHE A 13 -7.30 -10.98 -3.46
CA PHE A 13 -7.06 -9.66 -4.06
C PHE A 13 -6.12 -8.83 -3.19
N ALA A 14 -6.37 -8.75 -1.89
CA ALA A 14 -5.52 -8.00 -0.96
C ALA A 14 -4.09 -8.56 -0.89
N VAL A 15 -3.90 -9.88 -0.94
CA VAL A 15 -2.56 -10.49 -1.03
C VAL A 15 -1.79 -9.92 -2.23
N ALA A 16 -2.40 -9.87 -3.40
CA ALA A 16 -1.76 -9.34 -4.60
C ALA A 16 -1.44 -7.85 -4.48
N GLN A 17 -2.35 -7.06 -3.90
CA GLN A 17 -2.15 -5.61 -3.74
C GLN A 17 -1.06 -5.28 -2.73
N GLU A 18 -1.06 -5.92 -1.57
CA GLU A 18 -0.04 -5.69 -0.55
C GLU A 18 1.35 -6.14 -1.02
N ALA A 19 1.43 -7.24 -1.76
CA ALA A 19 2.67 -7.71 -2.37
C ALA A 19 3.20 -6.71 -3.41
N HIS A 20 2.32 -6.14 -4.23
CA HIS A 20 2.67 -5.13 -5.23
C HIS A 20 3.18 -3.83 -4.57
N LEU A 21 2.47 -3.35 -3.57
CA LEU A 21 2.89 -2.16 -2.80
C LEU A 21 4.23 -2.38 -2.12
N ASN A 22 4.43 -3.52 -1.48
CA ASN A 22 5.72 -3.85 -0.87
C ASN A 22 6.86 -3.80 -1.90
N ALA A 23 6.68 -4.39 -3.07
CA ALA A 23 7.67 -4.37 -4.14
C ALA A 23 7.94 -2.95 -4.66
N GLN A 24 6.90 -2.13 -4.84
CA GLN A 24 7.03 -0.75 -5.29
C GLN A 24 7.81 0.09 -4.27
N TYR A 25 7.43 0.05 -2.99
CA TYR A 25 8.12 0.79 -1.93
C TYR A 25 9.58 0.36 -1.78
N ARG A 26 9.90 -0.94 -1.95
CA ARG A 26 11.28 -1.43 -1.91
C ARG A 26 12.12 -0.86 -3.07
N SER A 27 11.55 -0.77 -4.25
CA SER A 27 12.19 -0.14 -5.42
C SER A 27 12.40 1.37 -5.20
N ASP A 28 11.36 2.06 -4.74
CA ASP A 28 11.40 3.51 -4.48
C ASP A 28 12.41 3.85 -3.39
N TRP A 29 12.47 3.06 -2.32
CA TRP A 29 13.49 3.21 -1.29
C TRP A 29 14.90 3.14 -1.88
N ARG A 30 15.20 2.18 -2.74
CA ARG A 30 16.50 2.02 -3.38
C ARG A 30 16.84 3.22 -4.26
N THR A 31 15.89 3.67 -5.05
CA THR A 31 16.04 4.83 -5.93
C THR A 31 16.33 6.11 -5.14
N LEU A 32 15.55 6.39 -4.12
CA LEU A 32 15.72 7.56 -3.26
C LEU A 32 17.04 7.51 -2.49
N LYS A 33 17.41 6.33 -1.98
CA LYS A 33 18.68 6.13 -1.28
C LYS A 33 19.88 6.37 -2.19
N PHE A 34 19.85 5.84 -3.41
CA PHE A 34 20.90 6.05 -4.41
C PHE A 34 21.05 7.53 -4.79
N ALA A 35 19.94 8.26 -4.86
CA ALA A 35 19.94 9.70 -5.11
C ALA A 35 20.43 10.54 -3.92
N GLY A 36 20.77 9.94 -2.80
CA GLY A 36 21.24 10.64 -1.59
C GLY A 36 20.12 11.20 -0.69
N LEU A 37 18.87 10.94 -1.02
CA LEU A 37 17.68 11.46 -0.30
C LEU A 37 17.35 10.56 0.88
N LYS A 38 18.22 10.51 1.87
CA LYS A 38 18.17 9.54 2.97
C LYS A 38 16.89 9.60 3.81
N LYS A 39 16.38 10.81 4.08
CA LYS A 39 15.15 10.98 4.87
C LYS A 39 13.92 10.45 4.15
N LEU A 40 13.79 10.77 2.85
CA LEU A 40 12.69 10.25 2.02
C LEU A 40 12.83 8.74 1.78
N ALA A 41 14.04 8.24 1.58
CA ALA A 41 14.30 6.82 1.49
C ALA A 41 13.85 6.06 2.75
N LYS A 42 14.07 6.63 3.94
CA LYS A 42 13.58 6.04 5.20
C LYS A 42 12.06 5.92 5.24
N VAL A 43 11.34 6.90 4.73
CA VAL A 43 9.87 6.86 4.67
C VAL A 43 9.41 5.75 3.74
N ALA A 44 9.95 5.65 2.53
CA ALA A 44 9.63 4.58 1.60
C ALA A 44 9.96 3.19 2.16
N HIS A 45 11.10 3.06 2.87
CA HIS A 45 11.46 1.83 3.57
C HIS A 45 10.43 1.43 4.63
N ALA A 46 10.02 2.39 5.47
CA ALA A 46 9.01 2.15 6.51
C ALA A 46 7.67 1.74 5.90
N PHE A 47 7.23 2.38 4.82
CA PHE A 47 6.01 1.99 4.10
C PHE A 47 6.10 0.57 3.54
N GLY A 48 7.25 0.20 3.01
CA GLY A 48 7.50 -1.16 2.55
C GLY A 48 7.44 -2.19 3.67
N ASP A 49 8.01 -1.89 4.83
CA ASP A 49 7.95 -2.76 6.01
C ASP A 49 6.50 -2.95 6.48
N ASP A 50 5.72 -1.88 6.52
CA ASP A 50 4.31 -1.94 6.89
C ASP A 50 3.50 -2.77 5.88
N ALA A 51 3.70 -2.56 4.58
CA ALA A 51 3.05 -3.35 3.53
C ALA A 51 3.40 -4.84 3.65
N HIS A 52 4.65 -5.16 4.00
CA HIS A 52 5.06 -6.53 4.26
C HIS A 52 4.33 -7.14 5.47
N CYS A 53 4.19 -6.38 6.56
CA CYS A 53 3.42 -6.82 7.73
C CYS A 53 1.95 -7.09 7.38
N TRP A 54 1.33 -6.22 6.61
CA TRP A 54 -0.06 -6.41 6.16
C TRP A 54 -0.19 -7.61 5.23
N LEU A 55 0.74 -7.78 4.29
CA LEU A 55 0.78 -8.95 3.42
C LEU A 55 0.74 -10.26 4.22
N LYS A 56 1.57 -10.38 5.24
CA LYS A 56 1.60 -11.56 6.11
C LYS A 56 0.25 -11.79 6.79
N LYS A 57 -0.36 -10.75 7.36
CA LYS A 57 -1.65 -10.86 8.05
C LYS A 57 -2.76 -11.32 7.10
N VAL A 58 -2.78 -10.79 5.89
CA VAL A 58 -3.77 -11.18 4.88
C VAL A 58 -3.53 -12.61 4.41
N GLN A 59 -2.27 -13.00 4.19
CA GLN A 59 -1.91 -14.39 3.85
C GLN A 59 -2.33 -15.37 4.95
N ASP A 60 -2.01 -15.07 6.20
CA ASP A 60 -2.38 -15.92 7.34
C ASP A 60 -3.90 -16.08 7.45
N ARG A 61 -4.64 -15.00 7.26
CA ARG A 61 -6.11 -15.06 7.28
C ARG A 61 -6.67 -15.89 6.12
N THR A 62 -6.11 -15.73 4.92
CA THR A 62 -6.50 -16.49 3.74
C THR A 62 -6.27 -17.99 3.95
N LEU A 63 -5.11 -18.36 4.44
CA LEU A 63 -4.77 -19.76 4.74
C LEU A 63 -5.66 -20.35 5.84
N PHE A 64 -5.95 -19.57 6.89
CA PHE A 64 -6.87 -20.00 7.96
C PHE A 64 -8.26 -20.37 7.41
N LEU A 65 -8.73 -19.66 6.38
CA LEU A 65 -9.98 -19.92 5.70
C LEU A 65 -9.88 -20.96 4.58
N GLU A 66 -8.75 -21.66 4.49
CA GLU A 66 -8.46 -22.68 3.48
C GLU A 66 -8.41 -22.12 2.03
N GLY A 67 -8.08 -20.84 1.89
CA GLY A 67 -7.82 -20.20 0.61
C GLY A 67 -6.37 -20.32 0.19
N GLU A 68 -6.10 -20.03 -1.07
CA GLU A 68 -4.76 -20.01 -1.66
C GLU A 68 -4.16 -18.60 -1.64
N ILE A 69 -2.86 -18.49 -1.41
CA ILE A 69 -2.15 -17.20 -1.32
C ILE A 69 -1.27 -16.88 -2.54
N GLY A 70 -1.32 -17.70 -3.58
CA GLY A 70 -0.61 -17.43 -4.83
C GLY A 70 -1.18 -16.19 -5.53
N TYR A 71 -0.31 -15.40 -6.17
CA TYR A 71 -0.68 -14.20 -6.91
C TYR A 71 0.25 -13.98 -8.10
N THR A 72 -0.23 -13.21 -9.07
CA THR A 72 0.62 -12.70 -10.16
C THR A 72 1.17 -11.34 -9.75
N PRO A 73 2.51 -11.15 -9.70
CA PRO A 73 3.09 -9.86 -9.33
C PRO A 73 2.69 -8.77 -10.30
N GLY A 74 2.28 -7.61 -9.77
CA GLY A 74 2.13 -6.40 -10.55
C GLY A 74 3.50 -5.83 -10.94
N ALA A 75 3.56 -5.11 -12.06
CA ALA A 75 4.80 -4.49 -12.52
C ALA A 75 5.20 -3.34 -11.60
N VAL A 76 6.46 -3.34 -11.13
CA VAL A 76 7.05 -2.20 -10.45
C VAL A 76 7.40 -1.14 -11.48
N ILE A 77 7.01 0.11 -11.21
CA ILE A 77 7.25 1.25 -12.09
C ILE A 77 8.47 2.00 -11.57
N GLU A 78 9.51 2.09 -12.40
CA GLU A 78 10.70 2.88 -12.09
C GLU A 78 10.51 4.33 -12.53
N VAL A 79 10.76 5.26 -11.61
CA VAL A 79 10.77 6.70 -11.86
C VAL A 79 11.97 7.33 -11.17
N LYS A 80 12.40 8.51 -11.64
CA LYS A 80 13.66 9.11 -11.20
C LYS A 80 13.49 10.38 -10.37
N THR A 81 12.29 10.94 -10.29
CA THR A 81 12.05 12.18 -9.54
C THR A 81 11.21 11.87 -8.29
N VAL A 82 11.38 12.67 -7.26
CA VAL A 82 10.60 12.56 -6.03
C VAL A 82 9.10 12.73 -6.31
N THR A 83 8.76 13.72 -7.13
CA THR A 83 7.37 13.96 -7.53
C THR A 83 6.75 12.73 -8.20
N ALA A 84 7.48 12.11 -9.14
CA ALA A 84 7.00 10.92 -9.83
C ALA A 84 6.87 9.71 -8.89
N VAL A 85 7.80 9.52 -7.95
CA VAL A 85 7.68 8.50 -6.90
C VAL A 85 6.38 8.67 -6.13
N PHE A 86 6.12 9.86 -5.60
CA PHE A 86 4.90 10.13 -4.83
C PHE A 86 3.62 9.99 -5.66
N GLN A 87 3.65 10.37 -6.94
CA GLN A 87 2.51 10.20 -7.83
C GLN A 87 2.18 8.73 -8.08
N ILE A 88 3.18 7.88 -8.29
CA ILE A 88 3.01 6.43 -8.47
C ILE A 88 2.47 5.79 -7.17
N GLU A 89 3.08 6.10 -6.04
CA GLU A 89 2.63 5.59 -4.74
C GLU A 89 1.20 6.02 -4.45
N LEU A 90 0.86 7.28 -4.69
CA LEU A 90 -0.50 7.80 -4.50
C LEU A 90 -1.52 7.07 -5.39
N ALA A 91 -1.17 6.83 -6.66
CA ALA A 91 -2.06 6.12 -7.59
C ALA A 91 -2.32 4.69 -7.12
N LEU A 92 -1.28 3.97 -6.66
CA LEU A 92 -1.41 2.61 -6.14
C LEU A 92 -2.23 2.57 -4.84
N GLU A 93 -1.97 3.46 -3.90
CA GLU A 93 -2.69 3.55 -2.63
C GLU A 93 -4.17 3.92 -2.84
N THR A 94 -4.45 4.87 -3.72
CA THR A 94 -5.83 5.30 -4.01
C THR A 94 -6.63 4.19 -4.68
N ALA A 95 -5.99 3.41 -5.56
CA ALA A 95 -6.66 2.35 -6.31
C ALA A 95 -7.22 1.22 -5.43
N ILE A 96 -6.69 1.03 -4.22
CA ILE A 96 -7.14 -0.04 -3.32
C ILE A 96 -8.20 0.41 -2.31
N VAL A 97 -8.42 1.71 -2.14
CA VAL A 97 -9.38 2.24 -1.16
C VAL A 97 -10.79 1.69 -1.42
N ARG A 98 -11.31 1.88 -2.62
CA ARG A 98 -12.66 1.42 -2.96
C ARG A 98 -12.82 -0.10 -2.90
N PRO A 99 -11.92 -0.91 -3.46
CA PRO A 99 -11.97 -2.36 -3.29
C PRO A 99 -11.96 -2.82 -1.84
N TYR A 100 -11.22 -2.18 -0.95
CA TYR A 100 -11.20 -2.54 0.47
C TYR A 100 -12.49 -2.12 1.20
N GLU A 101 -13.09 -0.98 0.84
CA GLU A 101 -14.44 -0.63 1.32
C GLU A 101 -15.48 -1.68 0.91
N GLN A 102 -15.40 -2.16 -0.32
CA GLN A 102 -16.27 -3.24 -0.81
C GLN A 102 -15.99 -4.57 -0.11
N ALA A 103 -14.72 -4.87 0.19
CA ALA A 103 -14.34 -6.06 0.93
C ALA A 103 -14.92 -6.07 2.35
N ILE A 104 -14.96 -4.94 3.03
CA ILE A 104 -15.62 -4.80 4.33
C ILE A 104 -17.10 -5.19 4.23
N GLN A 105 -17.78 -4.73 3.20
CA GLN A 105 -19.20 -5.10 2.97
C GLN A 105 -19.36 -6.58 2.66
N THR A 106 -18.47 -7.16 1.87
CA THR A 106 -18.46 -8.60 1.56
C THR A 106 -18.30 -9.44 2.84
N CYS A 107 -17.35 -9.06 3.69
CA CYS A 107 -17.13 -9.74 4.97
C CYS A 107 -18.33 -9.60 5.92
N THR A 108 -18.93 -8.42 5.95
CA THR A 108 -20.14 -8.16 6.77
C THR A 108 -21.30 -9.06 6.33
N ALA A 109 -21.54 -9.17 5.02
CA ALA A 109 -22.59 -10.02 4.48
C ALA A 109 -22.36 -11.51 4.75
N ALA A 110 -21.11 -11.94 4.87
CA ALA A 110 -20.72 -13.31 5.20
C ALA A 110 -20.63 -13.58 6.72
N PHE A 111 -20.92 -12.60 7.56
CA PHE A 111 -20.73 -12.65 9.01
C PHE A 111 -19.31 -13.01 9.45
N ASP A 112 -18.32 -12.62 8.65
CA ASP A 112 -16.89 -12.79 8.97
C ASP A 112 -16.32 -11.52 9.58
N ASP A 113 -16.56 -11.32 10.87
CA ASP A 113 -16.12 -10.14 11.60
C ASP A 113 -14.60 -10.04 11.69
N THR A 114 -13.89 -11.17 11.73
CA THR A 114 -12.42 -11.18 11.80
C THR A 114 -11.80 -10.63 10.51
N SER A 115 -12.27 -11.09 9.35
CA SER A 115 -11.82 -10.58 8.05
C SER A 115 -12.27 -9.13 7.85
N ARG A 116 -13.48 -8.77 8.26
CA ARG A 116 -13.98 -7.40 8.24
C ARG A 116 -13.05 -6.46 9.01
N ASN A 117 -12.71 -6.81 10.24
CA ASN A 117 -11.80 -6.02 11.08
C ASN A 117 -10.41 -5.87 10.45
N LEU A 118 -9.90 -6.92 9.81
CA LEU A 118 -8.63 -6.85 9.08
C LEU A 118 -8.69 -5.82 7.96
N PHE A 119 -9.74 -5.81 7.14
CA PHE A 119 -9.92 -4.83 6.07
C PHE A 119 -10.16 -3.40 6.61
N GLU A 120 -10.84 -3.23 7.74
CA GLU A 120 -10.99 -1.92 8.38
C GLU A 120 -9.64 -1.33 8.80
N HIS A 121 -8.74 -2.14 9.37
CA HIS A 121 -7.40 -1.71 9.73
C HIS A 121 -6.55 -1.40 8.49
N LEU A 122 -6.60 -2.26 7.47
CA LEU A 122 -5.94 -2.03 6.18
C LEU A 122 -6.39 -0.71 5.56
N LEU A 123 -7.69 -0.50 5.48
CA LEU A 123 -8.26 0.71 4.89
C LEU A 123 -7.79 1.98 5.60
N LYS A 124 -7.82 1.99 6.94
CA LYS A 124 -7.33 3.11 7.75
C LYS A 124 -5.86 3.43 7.48
N TRP A 125 -5.03 2.38 7.38
CA TRP A 125 -3.61 2.54 7.15
C TRP A 125 -3.34 3.12 5.75
N HIS A 126 -4.00 2.60 4.72
CA HIS A 126 -3.85 3.11 3.35
C HIS A 126 -4.39 4.53 3.19
N GLN A 127 -5.52 4.86 3.80
CA GLN A 127 -6.04 6.24 3.80
C GLN A 127 -5.09 7.23 4.47
N LYS A 128 -4.39 6.81 5.51
CA LYS A 128 -3.34 7.62 6.14
C LYS A 128 -2.17 7.88 5.20
N HIS A 129 -1.75 6.89 4.43
CA HIS A 129 -0.72 7.04 3.40
C HIS A 129 -1.18 7.95 2.26
N VAL A 130 -2.40 7.79 1.77
CA VAL A 130 -2.99 8.70 0.78
C VAL A 130 -2.91 10.15 1.28
N GLY A 131 -3.35 10.41 2.50
CA GLY A 131 -3.31 11.75 3.09
C GLY A 131 -1.89 12.31 3.18
N TRP A 132 -0.91 11.50 3.57
CA TRP A 132 0.48 11.92 3.64
C TRP A 132 1.05 12.22 2.24
N LEU A 133 0.83 11.37 1.26
CA LEU A 133 1.30 11.56 -0.13
C LEU A 133 0.68 12.81 -0.78
N GLU A 134 -0.62 13.02 -0.60
CA GLU A 134 -1.28 14.23 -1.06
C GLU A 134 -0.68 15.49 -0.42
N GLN A 135 -0.38 15.43 0.86
CA GLN A 135 0.27 16.55 1.57
C GLN A 135 1.66 16.84 0.99
N GLN A 136 2.48 15.81 0.73
CA GLN A 136 3.79 16.01 0.14
C GLN A 136 3.71 16.63 -1.27
N LEU A 137 2.80 16.16 -2.11
CA LEU A 137 2.59 16.72 -3.45
C LEU A 137 2.11 18.18 -3.39
N ARG A 138 1.24 18.52 -2.44
CA ARG A 138 0.82 19.93 -2.20
C ARG A 138 2.01 20.80 -1.77
N LEU A 139 2.90 20.29 -0.92
CA LEU A 139 4.09 21.01 -0.49
C LEU A 139 5.04 21.27 -1.66
N ILE A 140 5.27 20.30 -2.54
CA ILE A 140 6.08 20.48 -3.73
C ILE A 140 5.51 21.60 -4.60
N ALA A 141 4.21 21.60 -4.82
CA ALA A 141 3.52 22.65 -5.59
C ALA A 141 3.61 24.02 -4.91
N ALA A 142 3.42 24.09 -3.60
CA ALA A 142 3.45 25.33 -2.83
C ALA A 142 4.85 25.97 -2.76
N LEU A 143 5.89 25.15 -2.70
CA LEU A 143 7.29 25.59 -2.69
C LEU A 143 7.81 25.98 -4.09
N GLY A 144 7.04 25.71 -5.13
CA GLY A 144 7.32 26.12 -6.50
C GLY A 144 8.20 25.16 -7.29
N SER A 145 8.96 24.26 -6.65
CA SER A 145 9.77 23.26 -7.33
C SER A 145 10.09 22.07 -6.44
N GLU A 146 10.43 20.95 -7.06
CA GLU A 146 10.93 19.77 -6.36
C GLU A 146 12.26 20.05 -5.65
N ALA A 147 13.14 20.87 -6.24
CA ALA A 147 14.41 21.25 -5.65
C ALA A 147 14.23 21.98 -4.31
N GLU A 148 13.30 22.91 -4.22
CA GLU A 148 12.97 23.61 -2.98
C GLU A 148 12.38 22.65 -1.93
N TYR A 149 11.52 21.74 -2.35
CA TYR A 149 10.98 20.70 -1.46
C TYR A 149 12.09 19.80 -0.90
N ILE A 150 13.03 19.37 -1.75
CA ILE A 150 14.16 18.54 -1.34
C ILE A 150 15.03 19.28 -0.33
N ALA A 151 15.32 20.57 -0.58
CA ALA A 151 16.10 21.40 0.34
C ALA A 151 15.46 21.48 1.74
N GLU A 152 14.15 21.58 1.83
CA GLU A 152 13.40 21.58 3.09
C GLU A 152 13.45 20.22 3.82
N LYS A 153 13.61 19.11 3.08
CA LYS A 153 13.58 17.75 3.61
C LYS A 153 14.96 17.16 3.95
N LEU A 154 16.00 17.81 3.53
CA LEU A 154 17.39 17.38 3.80
C LEU A 154 17.85 17.73 5.22
#